data_c77d6bb7abe049e96174326c8cdf5b38
#
_entry.id   c77d6bb7abe049e96174326c8cdf5b38
#
_cell.length_a   1.000
_cell.length_b   1.000
_cell.length_c   1.000
_cell.angle_alpha   90.00
_cell.angle_beta   90.00
_cell.angle_gamma   90.00
#
_symmetry.space_group_name_H-M   'P 1'
#
loop_
_entity.id
_entity.type
_entity.pdbx_description
1 polymer ?
#
loop_
_entity_poly.entity_id
_entity_poly.type
_entity_poly.pdbx_seq_one_letter_code
_entity_poly.pdbx_strand_id
1 'polypeptide(L)'
;MPTVTFKIYRYKPGAIDPPRYDTFRVDVEDHTTVLDVLETLRLDDPTLTYRHSCHHGSCGTCGMLVNGKEVLACVTNVLALKSDVVVIEPLRNAPVVSDLVVDMTPFFEKYAPVEMPYIRRSEYLPEAEPPEEVGEYVRFESCLECGLCLSACPVVATDPAYLGPAALAAAARVVQEPRGRDLPSIFQMVDNEEGCWRCHAAMECSSVCPNGVDPGGLIMFLRKTLLTQR
;
A
#
# COMPACT_ATOMS: atom_id res chain seq x y z
N MET A 1 6.59 -24.60 -22.32
CA MET A 1 6.05 -23.59 -21.37
C MET A 1 5.63 -24.34 -20.13
N PRO A 2 6.04 -23.95 -18.93
CA PRO A 2 5.57 -24.57 -17.71
C PRO A 2 4.10 -24.21 -17.47
N THR A 3 3.33 -25.16 -16.95
CA THR A 3 1.93 -24.97 -16.55
C THR A 3 1.88 -24.68 -15.05
N VAL A 4 1.31 -23.56 -14.65
CA VAL A 4 1.15 -23.16 -13.24
C VAL A 4 -0.34 -23.19 -12.88
N THR A 5 -0.64 -23.63 -11.66
CA THR A 5 -2.00 -23.66 -11.12
C THR A 5 -2.27 -22.37 -10.33
N PHE A 6 -3.32 -21.64 -10.69
CA PHE A 6 -3.75 -20.43 -9.99
C PHE A 6 -5.01 -20.71 -9.18
N LYS A 7 -5.00 -20.34 -7.90
CA LYS A 7 -6.17 -20.33 -7.03
C LYS A 7 -6.55 -18.89 -6.76
N ILE A 8 -7.67 -18.44 -7.32
CA ILE A 8 -8.10 -17.05 -7.26
C ILE A 8 -9.29 -16.94 -6.31
N TYR A 9 -9.17 -16.04 -5.33
CA TYR A 9 -10.27 -15.71 -4.43
C TYR A 9 -11.43 -15.08 -5.21
N ARG A 10 -12.63 -15.60 -5.00
CA ARG A 10 -13.87 -15.17 -5.63
C ARG A 10 -14.90 -14.82 -4.58
N TYR A 11 -15.41 -13.62 -4.73
CA TYR A 11 -16.52 -13.11 -3.92
C TYR A 11 -17.34 -12.11 -4.74
N LYS A 12 -18.67 -12.28 -4.73
CA LYS A 12 -19.59 -11.32 -5.32
C LYS A 12 -20.85 -11.24 -4.46
N PRO A 13 -21.19 -10.09 -3.93
CA PRO A 13 -22.41 -9.94 -3.14
C PRO A 13 -23.63 -10.50 -3.88
N GLY A 14 -24.34 -11.41 -3.24
CA GLY A 14 -25.56 -12.04 -3.78
C GLY A 14 -25.36 -13.05 -4.91
N ALA A 15 -24.12 -13.31 -5.37
CA ALA A 15 -23.85 -14.26 -6.45
C ALA A 15 -22.79 -15.30 -6.09
N ILE A 16 -21.69 -14.90 -5.43
CA ILE A 16 -20.65 -15.79 -4.91
C ILE A 16 -20.46 -15.43 -3.43
N ASP A 17 -21.34 -15.93 -2.60
CA ASP A 17 -21.37 -15.74 -1.15
C ASP A 17 -21.87 -17.03 -0.50
N PRO A 18 -21.07 -17.74 0.32
CA PRO A 18 -19.75 -17.35 0.85
C PRO A 18 -18.64 -17.33 -0.20
N PRO A 19 -17.51 -16.64 0.10
CA PRO A 19 -16.33 -16.63 -0.75
C PRO A 19 -15.77 -18.03 -1.02
N ARG A 20 -15.17 -18.23 -2.20
CA ARG A 20 -14.53 -19.49 -2.60
C ARG A 20 -13.25 -19.21 -3.39
N TYR A 21 -12.51 -20.28 -3.72
CA TYR A 21 -11.40 -20.21 -4.67
C TYR A 21 -11.76 -20.94 -5.95
N ASP A 22 -11.62 -20.26 -7.08
CA ASP A 22 -11.68 -20.90 -8.40
C ASP A 22 -10.24 -21.27 -8.81
N THR A 23 -10.08 -22.43 -9.46
CA THR A 23 -8.78 -22.99 -9.83
C THR A 23 -8.61 -23.01 -11.33
N PHE A 24 -7.52 -22.46 -11.81
CA PHE A 24 -7.17 -22.37 -13.23
C PHE A 24 -5.78 -22.95 -13.47
N ARG A 25 -5.55 -23.53 -14.65
CA ARG A 25 -4.24 -23.99 -15.10
C ARG A 25 -3.85 -23.18 -16.32
N VAL A 26 -2.72 -22.48 -16.24
CA VAL A 26 -2.27 -21.55 -17.27
C VAL A 26 -0.82 -21.88 -17.64
N ASP A 27 -0.56 -21.95 -18.94
CA ASP A 27 0.80 -22.05 -19.45
C ASP A 27 1.44 -20.64 -19.43
N VAL A 28 2.62 -20.54 -18.84
CA VAL A 28 3.29 -19.25 -18.61
C VAL A 28 4.64 -19.19 -19.33
N GLU A 29 5.01 -18.00 -19.78
CA GLU A 29 6.30 -17.69 -20.38
C GLU A 29 7.25 -17.03 -19.37
N ASP A 30 8.53 -16.90 -19.71
CA ASP A 30 9.54 -16.35 -18.80
C ASP A 30 9.24 -14.94 -18.30
N HIS A 31 8.51 -14.14 -19.07
CA HIS A 31 8.15 -12.76 -18.72
C HIS A 31 6.72 -12.59 -18.20
N THR A 32 5.93 -13.67 -18.11
CA THR A 32 4.54 -13.61 -17.69
C THR A 32 4.42 -13.08 -16.25
N THR A 33 3.66 -11.99 -16.07
CA THR A 33 3.33 -11.43 -14.76
C THR A 33 2.01 -12.01 -14.22
N VAL A 34 1.77 -11.82 -12.93
CA VAL A 34 0.49 -12.18 -12.31
C VAL A 34 -0.68 -11.42 -12.97
N LEU A 35 -0.46 -10.17 -13.37
CA LEU A 35 -1.49 -9.38 -14.06
C LEU A 35 -1.80 -9.95 -15.45
N ASP A 36 -0.81 -10.37 -16.23
CA ASP A 36 -1.03 -10.99 -17.55
C ASP A 36 -1.90 -12.24 -17.46
N VAL A 37 -1.68 -13.05 -16.40
CA VAL A 37 -2.52 -14.22 -16.12
C VAL A 37 -3.95 -13.80 -15.81
N LEU A 38 -4.17 -12.80 -14.97
CA LEU A 38 -5.53 -12.32 -14.66
C LEU A 38 -6.23 -11.77 -15.89
N GLU A 39 -5.52 -11.08 -16.78
CA GLU A 39 -6.08 -10.58 -18.04
C GLU A 39 -6.46 -11.72 -18.99
N THR A 40 -5.61 -12.74 -19.10
CA THR A 40 -5.90 -13.96 -19.88
C THR A 40 -7.14 -14.66 -19.35
N LEU A 41 -7.22 -14.90 -18.05
CA LEU A 41 -8.37 -15.56 -17.42
C LEU A 41 -9.66 -14.77 -17.56
N ARG A 42 -9.58 -13.44 -17.56
CA ARG A 42 -10.76 -12.58 -17.75
C ARG A 42 -11.36 -12.67 -19.15
N LEU A 43 -10.60 -13.08 -20.16
CA LEU A 43 -11.14 -13.33 -21.49
C LEU A 43 -12.11 -14.51 -21.48
N ASP A 44 -11.83 -15.54 -20.67
CA ASP A 44 -12.66 -16.73 -20.52
C ASP A 44 -13.77 -16.55 -19.46
N ASP A 45 -13.46 -15.83 -18.38
CA ASP A 45 -14.41 -15.49 -17.31
C ASP A 45 -14.49 -13.97 -17.10
N PRO A 46 -15.34 -13.25 -17.86
CA PRO A 46 -15.50 -11.81 -17.75
C PRO A 46 -16.12 -11.36 -16.41
N THR A 47 -16.52 -12.30 -15.56
CA THR A 47 -16.99 -11.98 -14.21
C THR A 47 -15.86 -11.75 -13.22
N LEU A 48 -14.62 -12.14 -13.52
CA LEU A 48 -13.45 -11.90 -12.65
C LEU A 48 -13.16 -10.40 -12.52
N THR A 49 -13.15 -9.90 -11.28
CA THR A 49 -12.91 -8.48 -11.01
C THR A 49 -11.59 -8.25 -10.27
N TYR A 50 -10.80 -7.34 -10.80
CA TYR A 50 -9.54 -6.85 -10.24
C TYR A 50 -9.28 -5.44 -10.75
N ARG A 51 -8.35 -4.73 -10.12
CA ARG A 51 -7.95 -3.38 -10.54
C ARG A 51 -6.60 -3.41 -11.22
N HIS A 52 -6.47 -2.65 -12.31
CA HIS A 52 -5.21 -2.44 -13.01
C HIS A 52 -5.27 -1.11 -13.81
N SER A 53 -4.10 -0.60 -14.20
CA SER A 53 -4.02 0.60 -15.04
C SER A 53 -2.72 0.67 -15.83
N CYS A 54 -1.56 0.98 -15.19
CA CYS A 54 -0.32 1.33 -15.88
C CYS A 54 0.48 0.15 -16.45
N HIS A 55 0.35 -1.06 -15.92
CA HIS A 55 1.08 -2.29 -16.30
C HIS A 55 2.61 -2.26 -16.07
N HIS A 56 3.15 -1.25 -15.40
CA HIS A 56 4.61 -1.09 -15.23
C HIS A 56 5.01 -0.59 -13.82
N GLY A 57 4.21 -0.89 -12.79
CA GLY A 57 4.55 -0.63 -11.40
C GLY A 57 4.47 0.83 -10.94
N SER A 58 3.83 1.73 -11.73
CA SER A 58 3.83 3.17 -11.46
C SER A 58 2.58 3.69 -10.74
N CYS A 59 1.42 3.03 -10.89
CA CYS A 59 0.14 3.58 -10.40
C CYS A 59 -0.37 2.95 -9.09
N GLY A 60 0.21 1.84 -8.65
CA GLY A 60 -0.19 1.15 -7.42
C GLY A 60 -1.54 0.42 -7.47
N THR A 61 -2.33 0.54 -8.55
CA THR A 61 -3.72 0.08 -8.61
C THR A 61 -3.87 -1.44 -8.49
N CYS A 62 -2.91 -2.22 -9.00
CA CYS A 62 -2.95 -3.69 -9.04
C CYS A 62 -2.37 -4.36 -7.78
N GLY A 63 -2.41 -3.66 -6.64
CA GLY A 63 -1.99 -4.24 -5.36
C GLY A 63 -2.89 -5.40 -4.95
N MET A 64 -2.30 -6.53 -4.59
CA MET A 64 -3.01 -7.74 -4.12
C MET A 64 -2.07 -8.66 -3.33
N LEU A 65 -2.60 -9.74 -2.76
CA LEU A 65 -1.77 -10.79 -2.19
C LEU A 65 -1.49 -11.87 -3.22
N VAL A 66 -0.23 -12.29 -3.28
CA VAL A 66 0.21 -13.45 -4.06
C VAL A 66 1.00 -14.37 -3.13
N ASN A 67 0.48 -15.58 -2.93
CA ASN A 67 1.02 -16.53 -1.95
C ASN A 67 1.19 -15.90 -0.54
N GLY A 68 0.21 -15.09 -0.14
CA GLY A 68 0.17 -14.43 1.17
C GLY A 68 1.08 -13.23 1.33
N LYS A 69 1.76 -12.76 0.26
CA LYS A 69 2.60 -11.55 0.25
C LYS A 69 1.93 -10.44 -0.54
N GLU A 70 2.01 -9.23 -0.05
CA GLU A 70 1.53 -8.02 -0.71
C GLU A 70 2.47 -7.64 -1.86
N VAL A 71 1.93 -7.57 -3.07
CA VAL A 71 2.70 -7.24 -4.29
C VAL A 71 1.89 -6.40 -5.26
N LEU A 72 2.57 -5.80 -6.25
CA LEU A 72 1.93 -5.25 -7.45
C LEU A 72 1.92 -6.33 -8.54
N ALA A 73 0.73 -6.77 -8.96
CA ALA A 73 0.56 -7.88 -9.90
C ALA A 73 1.27 -7.65 -11.24
N CYS A 74 1.30 -6.40 -11.74
CA CYS A 74 1.88 -6.07 -13.05
C CYS A 74 3.41 -6.17 -13.14
N VAL A 75 4.11 -6.26 -12.02
CA VAL A 75 5.57 -6.42 -11.96
C VAL A 75 5.99 -7.69 -11.23
N THR A 76 5.03 -8.52 -10.84
CA THR A 76 5.30 -9.80 -10.18
C THR A 76 5.37 -10.91 -11.21
N ASN A 77 6.58 -11.36 -11.52
CA ASN A 77 6.81 -12.46 -12.46
C ASN A 77 6.39 -13.80 -11.84
N VAL A 78 5.59 -14.58 -12.58
CA VAL A 78 5.03 -15.85 -12.10
C VAL A 78 6.11 -16.88 -11.81
N LEU A 79 7.07 -17.06 -12.72
CA LEU A 79 8.12 -18.06 -12.55
C LEU A 79 9.12 -17.70 -11.43
N ALA A 80 9.30 -16.41 -11.14
CA ALA A 80 10.09 -15.95 -10.01
C ALA A 80 9.51 -16.35 -8.64
N LEU A 81 8.21 -16.68 -8.57
CA LEU A 81 7.57 -17.18 -7.34
C LEU A 81 8.02 -18.60 -6.98
N LYS A 82 8.57 -19.36 -7.93
CA LYS A 82 9.09 -20.73 -7.75
C LYS A 82 8.05 -21.65 -7.08
N SER A 83 6.80 -21.56 -7.51
CA SER A 83 5.67 -22.31 -6.95
C SER A 83 4.81 -22.86 -8.08
N ASP A 84 4.44 -24.14 -7.98
CA ASP A 84 3.51 -24.79 -8.93
C ASP A 84 2.06 -24.37 -8.69
N VAL A 85 1.78 -23.79 -7.52
CA VAL A 85 0.46 -23.27 -7.15
C VAL A 85 0.62 -21.82 -6.68
N VAL A 86 -0.07 -20.90 -7.35
CA VAL A 86 -0.10 -19.49 -7.02
C VAL A 86 -1.48 -19.12 -6.49
N VAL A 87 -1.56 -18.65 -5.25
CA VAL A 87 -2.80 -18.21 -4.61
C VAL A 87 -2.88 -16.69 -4.71
N ILE A 88 -4.00 -16.18 -5.25
CA ILE A 88 -4.24 -14.75 -5.44
C ILE A 88 -5.45 -14.34 -4.60
N GLU A 89 -5.27 -13.32 -3.75
CA GLU A 89 -6.27 -12.85 -2.80
C GLU A 89 -6.32 -11.30 -2.79
N PRO A 90 -7.46 -10.70 -2.35
CA PRO A 90 -7.53 -9.26 -2.17
C PRO A 90 -6.62 -8.79 -1.04
N LEU A 91 -6.27 -7.50 -1.04
CA LEU A 91 -5.55 -6.87 0.07
C LEU A 91 -6.32 -7.06 1.38
N ARG A 92 -5.57 -7.28 2.48
CA ARG A 92 -6.11 -7.35 3.84
C ARG A 92 -6.42 -5.95 4.39
N ASN A 93 -7.08 -5.92 5.52
CA ASN A 93 -7.36 -4.69 6.28
C ASN A 93 -8.17 -3.64 5.51
N ALA A 94 -8.83 -4.06 4.44
CA ALA A 94 -9.77 -3.28 3.65
C ALA A 94 -10.99 -4.14 3.29
N PRO A 95 -12.22 -3.58 3.29
CA PRO A 95 -13.41 -4.33 2.94
C PRO A 95 -13.36 -4.85 1.50
N VAL A 96 -13.68 -6.13 1.30
CA VAL A 96 -13.75 -6.70 -0.05
C VAL A 96 -15.05 -6.29 -0.72
N VAL A 97 -14.94 -5.66 -1.89
CA VAL A 97 -16.10 -5.26 -2.72
C VAL A 97 -16.52 -6.38 -3.65
N SER A 98 -15.56 -6.95 -4.39
CA SER A 98 -15.80 -8.05 -5.33
C SER A 98 -14.46 -8.68 -5.73
N ASP A 99 -14.35 -9.99 -5.63
CA ASP A 99 -13.15 -10.78 -5.94
C ASP A 99 -11.86 -10.14 -5.35
N LEU A 100 -10.99 -9.60 -6.19
CA LEU A 100 -9.72 -9.00 -5.79
C LEU A 100 -9.82 -7.47 -5.56
N VAL A 101 -11.02 -6.91 -5.65
CA VAL A 101 -11.27 -5.48 -5.45
C VAL A 101 -11.66 -5.20 -4.00
N VAL A 102 -10.94 -4.29 -3.36
CA VAL A 102 -11.22 -3.79 -2.00
C VAL A 102 -11.63 -2.33 -2.03
N ASP A 103 -12.37 -1.90 -1.00
CA ASP A 103 -12.71 -0.50 -0.77
C ASP A 103 -11.51 0.23 -0.15
N MET A 104 -10.94 1.19 -0.89
CA MET A 104 -9.81 2.00 -0.44
C MET A 104 -10.26 3.30 0.25
N THR A 105 -11.54 3.57 0.38
CA THR A 105 -12.05 4.77 1.04
C THR A 105 -11.46 4.96 2.44
N PRO A 106 -11.46 3.96 3.33
CA PRO A 106 -10.87 4.12 4.67
C PRO A 106 -9.37 4.43 4.66
N PHE A 107 -8.65 3.97 3.62
CA PHE A 107 -7.23 4.30 3.44
C PHE A 107 -7.05 5.79 3.10
N PHE A 108 -7.82 6.32 2.15
CA PHE A 108 -7.70 7.72 1.74
C PHE A 108 -8.24 8.69 2.78
N GLU A 109 -9.27 8.35 3.53
CA GLU A 109 -9.79 9.17 4.63
C GLU A 109 -8.73 9.47 5.70
N LYS A 110 -7.79 8.55 5.94
CA LYS A 110 -6.68 8.74 6.86
C LYS A 110 -5.62 9.72 6.34
N TYR A 111 -5.58 9.99 5.05
CA TYR A 111 -4.73 11.03 4.47
C TYR A 111 -5.33 12.44 4.59
N ALA A 112 -6.65 12.58 4.67
CA ALA A 112 -7.29 13.88 4.69
C ALA A 112 -6.76 14.81 5.79
N PRO A 113 -6.48 14.33 7.03
CA PRO A 113 -5.86 15.15 8.08
C PRO A 113 -4.44 15.60 7.76
N VAL A 114 -3.72 14.87 6.90
CA VAL A 114 -2.37 15.22 6.46
C VAL A 114 -2.37 16.25 5.33
N GLU A 115 -3.57 16.57 4.82
CA GLU A 115 -3.74 17.49 3.68
C GLU A 115 -2.93 17.09 2.45
N MET A 116 -2.98 15.80 2.09
CA MET A 116 -2.37 15.31 0.84
C MET A 116 -3.07 15.92 -0.39
N PRO A 117 -2.36 16.39 -1.40
CA PRO A 117 -0.92 16.28 -1.69
C PRO A 117 -0.05 17.45 -1.17
N TYR A 118 0.04 17.65 0.10
CA TYR A 118 0.92 18.63 0.77
C TYR A 118 0.65 20.09 0.43
N ILE A 119 -0.57 20.45 0.13
CA ILE A 119 -0.98 21.85 -0.01
C ILE A 119 -1.01 22.46 1.39
N ARG A 120 -0.12 23.38 1.66
CA ARG A 120 0.01 24.02 2.96
C ARG A 120 -0.80 25.29 3.01
N ARG A 121 -1.45 25.51 4.16
CA ARG A 121 -2.09 26.78 4.49
C ARG A 121 -1.13 27.74 5.18
N SER A 122 -0.06 27.19 5.77
CA SER A 122 1.00 27.97 6.40
C SER A 122 1.87 28.67 5.35
N GLU A 123 2.66 29.61 5.82
CA GLU A 123 3.56 30.38 4.98
C GLU A 123 4.55 29.48 4.24
N TYR A 124 4.54 29.56 2.92
CA TYR A 124 5.45 28.82 2.05
C TYR A 124 6.69 29.67 1.75
N LEU A 125 7.85 29.10 1.94
CA LEU A 125 9.15 29.74 1.67
C LEU A 125 9.76 29.15 0.38
N PRO A 126 9.41 29.68 -0.81
CA PRO A 126 9.85 29.11 -2.09
C PRO A 126 11.36 29.16 -2.32
N GLU A 127 12.04 30.11 -1.65
CA GLU A 127 13.48 30.33 -1.79
C GLU A 127 14.31 29.50 -0.77
N ALA A 128 13.64 28.72 0.12
CA ALA A 128 14.37 27.87 1.04
C ALA A 128 15.14 26.79 0.28
N GLU A 129 16.42 26.68 0.54
CA GLU A 129 17.23 25.61 -0.03
C GLU A 129 16.80 24.25 0.52
N PRO A 130 16.79 23.20 -0.32
CA PRO A 130 16.58 21.84 0.17
C PRO A 130 17.66 21.46 1.18
N PRO A 131 17.34 20.67 2.21
CA PRO A 131 18.34 20.18 3.15
C PRO A 131 19.40 19.32 2.44
N GLU A 132 20.60 19.24 3.00
CA GLU A 132 21.69 18.41 2.43
C GLU A 132 21.27 16.95 2.25
N GLU A 133 20.41 16.43 3.13
CA GLU A 133 19.89 15.06 3.13
C GLU A 133 18.59 14.93 2.31
N VAL A 134 18.50 15.62 1.18
CA VAL A 134 17.30 15.65 0.34
C VAL A 134 16.84 14.24 -0.13
N GLY A 135 17.76 13.31 -0.23
CA GLY A 135 17.45 11.91 -0.60
C GLY A 135 16.52 11.21 0.40
N GLU A 136 16.67 11.45 1.70
CA GLU A 136 15.76 10.93 2.73
C GLU A 136 14.42 11.65 2.71
N TYR A 137 14.47 12.94 2.53
CA TYR A 137 13.34 13.85 2.50
C TYR A 137 12.37 13.55 1.34
N VAL A 138 12.86 13.29 0.13
CA VAL A 138 12.01 13.00 -1.03
C VAL A 138 11.54 11.53 -1.11
N ARG A 139 11.98 10.66 -0.22
CA ARG A 139 11.63 9.23 -0.27
C ARG A 139 10.12 8.99 -0.32
N PHE A 140 9.33 9.74 0.44
CA PHE A 140 7.88 9.61 0.45
C PHE A 140 7.23 10.06 -0.86
N GLU A 141 7.85 10.95 -1.63
CA GLU A 141 7.33 11.39 -2.94
C GLU A 141 7.14 10.23 -3.93
N SER A 142 7.81 9.11 -3.69
CA SER A 142 7.66 7.88 -4.47
C SER A 142 6.48 7.02 -4.03
N CYS A 143 5.63 7.47 -3.09
CA CYS A 143 4.47 6.72 -2.64
C CYS A 143 3.43 6.57 -3.75
N LEU A 144 3.06 5.32 -4.05
CA LEU A 144 2.04 4.99 -5.07
C LEU A 144 0.62 4.93 -4.51
N GLU A 145 0.44 5.13 -3.21
CA GLU A 145 -0.86 4.98 -2.52
C GLU A 145 -1.53 3.61 -2.78
N CYS A 146 -0.71 2.59 -2.98
CA CYS A 146 -1.13 1.26 -3.42
C CYS A 146 -1.82 0.42 -2.32
N GLY A 147 -1.71 0.82 -1.05
CA GLY A 147 -2.33 0.12 0.08
C GLY A 147 -1.59 -1.12 0.57
N LEU A 148 -0.46 -1.54 -0.03
CA LEU A 148 0.29 -2.73 0.39
C LEU A 148 0.75 -2.62 1.86
N CYS A 149 1.24 -1.47 2.28
CA CYS A 149 1.66 -1.22 3.66
C CYS A 149 0.49 -1.25 4.67
N LEU A 150 -0.72 -0.87 4.24
CA LEU A 150 -1.94 -1.02 5.05
C LEU A 150 -2.29 -2.49 5.22
N SER A 151 -2.27 -3.26 4.12
CA SER A 151 -2.56 -4.69 4.10
C SER A 151 -1.62 -5.49 4.98
N ALA A 152 -0.31 -5.19 4.94
CA ALA A 152 0.72 -5.88 5.70
C ALA A 152 0.75 -5.50 7.18
N CYS A 153 0.08 -4.43 7.59
CA CYS A 153 0.21 -3.91 8.94
C CYS A 153 -0.60 -4.72 9.97
N PRO A 154 0.05 -5.39 10.96
CA PRO A 154 -0.66 -6.16 11.97
C PRO A 154 -1.46 -5.26 12.94
N VAL A 155 -1.08 -4.00 13.10
CA VAL A 155 -1.79 -3.05 13.96
C VAL A 155 -3.09 -2.63 13.33
N VAL A 156 -3.10 -2.31 12.03
CA VAL A 156 -4.35 -1.98 11.31
C VAL A 156 -5.34 -3.15 11.35
N ALA A 157 -4.84 -4.39 11.34
CA ALA A 157 -5.68 -5.59 11.43
C ALA A 157 -6.46 -5.69 12.75
N THR A 158 -5.93 -5.10 13.83
CA THR A 158 -6.51 -5.20 15.18
C THR A 158 -7.12 -3.89 15.68
N ASP A 159 -6.77 -2.77 15.06
CA ASP A 159 -7.23 -1.44 15.46
C ASP A 159 -7.51 -0.57 14.22
N PRO A 160 -8.77 -0.50 13.78
CA PRO A 160 -9.16 0.33 12.64
C PRO A 160 -8.97 1.83 12.86
N ALA A 161 -8.91 2.30 14.12
CA ALA A 161 -8.70 3.72 14.43
C ALA A 161 -7.26 4.17 14.19
N TYR A 162 -6.30 3.23 14.24
CA TYR A 162 -4.89 3.54 13.96
C TYR A 162 -4.72 4.22 12.58
N LEU A 163 -4.04 5.36 12.55
CA LEU A 163 -3.82 6.14 11.32
C LEU A 163 -3.19 5.32 10.20
N GLY A 164 -2.36 4.37 10.56
CA GLY A 164 -1.73 3.46 9.60
C GLY A 164 -0.41 3.99 9.03
N PRO A 165 0.36 3.08 8.40
CA PRO A 165 1.75 3.39 8.01
C PRO A 165 1.85 4.45 6.93
N ALA A 166 0.93 4.51 5.98
CA ALA A 166 1.01 5.45 4.86
C ALA A 166 0.72 6.90 5.29
N ALA A 167 -0.35 7.12 6.09
CA ALA A 167 -0.69 8.45 6.61
C ALA A 167 0.42 8.99 7.53
N LEU A 168 0.98 8.13 8.40
CA LEU A 168 2.09 8.52 9.26
C LEU A 168 3.38 8.80 8.47
N ALA A 169 3.66 8.06 7.40
CA ALA A 169 4.79 8.36 6.52
C ALA A 169 4.58 9.70 5.78
N ALA A 170 3.34 9.99 5.35
CA ALA A 170 2.98 11.29 4.79
C ALA A 170 3.20 12.42 5.80
N ALA A 171 2.76 12.24 7.05
CA ALA A 171 2.99 13.20 8.12
C ALA A 171 4.49 13.43 8.38
N ALA A 172 5.30 12.36 8.39
CA ALA A 172 6.76 12.48 8.51
C ALA A 172 7.36 13.32 7.38
N ARG A 173 6.87 13.13 6.14
CA ARG A 173 7.27 13.95 4.99
C ARG A 173 6.96 15.44 5.21
N VAL A 174 5.78 15.75 5.75
CA VAL A 174 5.41 17.15 6.07
C VAL A 174 6.32 17.73 7.16
N VAL A 175 6.66 16.94 8.17
CA VAL A 175 7.58 17.36 9.25
C VAL A 175 8.99 17.65 8.72
N GLN A 176 9.44 16.88 7.74
CA GLN A 176 10.76 17.06 7.11
C GLN A 176 10.81 18.23 6.11
N GLU A 177 9.66 18.78 5.69
CA GLU A 177 9.63 19.85 4.69
C GLU A 177 10.17 21.18 5.23
N PRO A 178 11.33 21.66 4.76
CA PRO A 178 11.99 22.83 5.33
C PRO A 178 11.24 24.15 5.02
N ARG A 179 10.44 24.17 3.97
CA ARG A 179 9.73 25.34 3.48
C ARG A 179 8.36 25.53 4.09
N GLY A 180 7.92 24.62 4.95
CA GLY A 180 6.60 24.70 5.58
C GLY A 180 6.69 24.80 7.10
N ARG A 181 5.69 25.44 7.72
CA ARG A 181 5.67 25.74 9.15
C ARG A 181 4.47 25.21 9.91
N ASP A 182 3.64 24.39 9.28
CA ASP A 182 2.39 23.89 9.86
C ASP A 182 2.58 22.64 10.75
N LEU A 183 3.72 22.62 11.46
CA LEU A 183 4.11 21.50 12.31
C LEU A 183 3.17 21.25 13.50
N PRO A 184 2.62 22.29 14.19
CA PRO A 184 1.75 22.04 15.35
C PRO A 184 0.53 21.17 15.03
N SER A 185 -0.14 21.39 13.90
CA SER A 185 -1.30 20.59 13.50
C SER A 185 -0.93 19.15 13.20
N ILE A 186 0.20 18.93 12.54
CA ILE A 186 0.71 17.58 12.24
C ILE A 186 1.11 16.86 13.53
N PHE A 187 1.82 17.52 14.44
CA PHE A 187 2.17 16.91 15.72
C PHE A 187 0.95 16.56 16.56
N GLN A 188 -0.07 17.42 16.62
CA GLN A 188 -1.32 17.09 17.29
C GLN A 188 -2.00 15.85 16.70
N MET A 189 -1.95 15.69 15.37
CA MET A 189 -2.51 14.55 14.68
C MET A 189 -1.76 13.25 14.97
N VAL A 190 -0.42 13.28 15.09
CA VAL A 190 0.40 12.06 15.21
C VAL A 190 0.82 11.71 16.64
N ASP A 191 0.80 12.69 17.58
CA ASP A 191 1.20 12.49 19.00
C ASP A 191 0.02 12.07 19.87
N ASN A 192 -0.61 10.94 19.52
CA ASN A 192 -1.72 10.38 20.28
C ASN A 192 -1.73 8.84 20.17
N GLU A 193 -2.70 8.20 20.83
CA GLU A 193 -2.82 6.74 20.90
C GLU A 193 -3.13 6.09 19.53
N GLU A 194 -3.82 6.77 18.63
CA GLU A 194 -4.14 6.31 17.27
C GLU A 194 -3.05 6.69 16.26
N GLY A 195 -2.12 7.53 16.66
CA GLY A 195 -1.01 8.05 15.89
C GLY A 195 0.24 7.17 15.93
N CYS A 196 1.41 7.81 15.91
CA CYS A 196 2.69 7.11 15.78
C CYS A 196 2.98 6.15 16.95
N TRP A 197 2.41 6.39 18.15
CA TRP A 197 2.64 5.54 19.34
C TRP A 197 1.96 4.18 19.25
N ARG A 198 0.93 4.03 18.42
CA ARG A 198 0.28 2.74 18.20
C ARG A 198 1.13 1.77 17.39
N CYS A 199 2.08 2.23 16.61
CA CYS A 199 2.95 1.38 15.79
C CYS A 199 3.76 0.41 16.68
N HIS A 200 3.77 -0.88 16.35
CA HIS A 200 4.56 -1.90 17.06
C HIS A 200 5.96 -2.12 16.46
N ALA A 201 6.37 -1.30 15.48
CA ALA A 201 7.65 -1.41 14.80
C ALA A 201 7.92 -2.80 14.17
N ALA A 202 6.86 -3.47 13.69
CA ALA A 202 6.98 -4.78 13.02
C ALA A 202 7.70 -4.70 11.66
N MET A 203 7.82 -3.49 11.07
CA MET A 203 8.46 -3.17 9.78
C MET A 203 7.87 -3.89 8.55
N GLU A 204 6.75 -4.59 8.67
CA GLU A 204 6.09 -5.26 7.55
C GLU A 204 5.70 -4.26 6.45
N CYS A 205 5.24 -3.05 6.85
CA CYS A 205 4.92 -1.98 5.91
C CYS A 205 6.10 -1.52 5.05
N SER A 206 7.31 -1.56 5.60
CA SER A 206 8.54 -1.22 4.87
C SER A 206 8.99 -2.35 3.96
N SER A 207 8.82 -3.60 4.42
CA SER A 207 9.25 -4.80 3.67
C SER A 207 8.44 -5.01 2.39
N VAL A 208 7.17 -4.57 2.35
CA VAL A 208 6.28 -4.73 1.18
C VAL A 208 6.21 -3.49 0.29
N CYS A 209 6.90 -2.40 0.65
CA CYS A 209 6.84 -1.17 -0.13
C CYS A 209 7.59 -1.31 -1.45
N PRO A 210 6.90 -1.24 -2.62
CA PRO A 210 7.54 -1.48 -3.92
C PRO A 210 8.55 -0.39 -4.31
N ASN A 211 8.39 0.81 -3.75
CA ASN A 211 9.23 1.97 -4.06
C ASN A 211 10.19 2.36 -2.92
N GLY A 212 10.29 1.54 -1.87
CA GLY A 212 11.25 1.79 -0.79
C GLY A 212 11.01 3.06 0.02
N VAL A 213 9.74 3.50 0.16
CA VAL A 213 9.36 4.67 0.98
C VAL A 213 9.77 4.50 2.44
N ASP A 214 9.84 3.25 2.92
CA ASP A 214 10.17 2.91 4.30
C ASP A 214 9.21 3.53 5.34
N PRO A 215 7.90 3.22 5.30
CA PRO A 215 6.94 3.81 6.22
C PRO A 215 7.28 3.54 7.70
N GLY A 216 7.82 2.36 8.02
CA GLY A 216 8.24 2.02 9.38
C GLY A 216 9.35 2.92 9.91
N GLY A 217 10.38 3.17 9.10
CA GLY A 217 11.46 4.10 9.43
C GLY A 217 10.96 5.52 9.62
N LEU A 218 10.05 5.99 8.76
CA LEU A 218 9.44 7.32 8.86
C LEU A 218 8.59 7.47 10.14
N ILE A 219 7.89 6.43 10.58
CA ILE A 219 7.18 6.44 11.87
C ILE A 219 8.17 6.52 13.04
N MET A 220 9.30 5.82 12.96
CA MET A 220 10.34 5.92 14.00
C MET A 220 10.98 7.31 14.02
N PHE A 221 11.16 7.94 12.87
CA PHE A 221 11.57 9.33 12.77
C PHE A 221 10.58 10.27 13.50
N LEU A 222 9.27 10.17 13.26
CA LEU A 222 8.24 10.95 13.97
C LEU A 222 8.36 10.80 15.49
N ARG A 223 8.47 9.56 15.99
CA ARG A 223 8.63 9.30 17.43
C ARG A 223 9.87 9.99 18.00
N LYS A 224 11.00 9.88 17.30
CA LYS A 224 12.24 10.52 17.72
C LYS A 224 12.06 12.04 17.79
N THR A 225 11.46 12.64 16.76
CA THR A 225 11.23 14.09 16.70
C THR A 225 10.34 14.55 17.84
N LEU A 226 9.23 13.87 18.12
CA LEU A 226 8.33 14.21 19.22
C LEU A 226 9.01 14.10 20.60
N LEU A 227 9.89 13.12 20.80
CA LEU A 227 10.63 12.98 22.06
C LEU A 227 11.71 14.07 22.25
N THR A 228 12.28 14.59 21.17
CA THR A 228 13.30 15.63 21.24
C THR A 228 12.74 17.06 21.36
N GLN A 229 11.43 17.23 21.08
CA GLN A 229 10.74 18.51 21.21
C GLN A 229 10.04 18.70 22.56
N ARG A 230 9.97 17.65 23.39
CA ARG A 230 9.46 17.69 24.77
C ARG A 230 10.57 18.12 25.74
#